data_7c6b1f072b2326c5fb760eebbd8e9959
#
_entry.id   7c6b1f072b2326c5fb760eebbd8e9959
#
_cell.length_a   1.000
_cell.length_b   1.000
_cell.length_c   1.000
_cell.angle_alpha   90.00
_cell.angle_beta   90.00
_cell.angle_gamma   90.00
#
_symmetry.space_group_name_H-M   'P 1'
#
loop_
_entity.id
_entity.type
_entity.pdbx_description
1 polymer ?
#
loop_
_entity_poly.entity_id
_entity_poly.type
_entity_poly.pdbx_seq_one_letter_code
_entity_poly.pdbx_strand_id
1 'polypeptide(L)'
;MNQTEIAALFQMQPENAIAYLKQKRVTESWDWQDMLDDAHVSAFTIAKSAEMDVAHDIHQAVLKAAETGQTFDDFKRDLMPVLEKKGWVGRQTVPNPETGEEQMVTLGTPHRLKTIYQTNLQSAYMAGRYAEMSAATATHPYWQYVTVNDGKVREAHRKLHGQVFAADDPVWDTLYPPLDYRCRCRVRPLSRSRGAALVQPSPRLESIIVDIGTNPATGEERYAQRTGFRLTDGTFAAPSAGFNANQGKTFLQRTARMAIEKAQATPPELAKTAVKEMMKQEKFRNALTLAQLKWVAELLGLRE
;
A
#
# COMPACT_ATOMS: atom_id res chain seq x y z
N MET A 1 -13.84 6.05 9.87
CA MET A 1 -13.41 5.05 10.88
C MET A 1 -13.66 5.65 12.23
N ASN A 2 -14.37 4.95 13.09
CA ASN A 2 -14.51 5.30 14.49
C ASN A 2 -13.33 4.73 15.31
N GLN A 3 -13.20 5.11 16.58
CA GLN A 3 -12.13 4.62 17.46
C GLN A 3 -12.09 3.09 17.57
N THR A 4 -13.24 2.44 17.56
CA THR A 4 -13.38 0.98 17.65
C THR A 4 -12.88 0.29 16.38
N GLU A 5 -13.11 0.89 15.21
CA GLU A 5 -12.60 0.38 13.93
C GLU A 5 -11.08 0.51 13.84
N ILE A 6 -10.52 1.61 14.34
CA ILE A 6 -9.07 1.80 14.43
C ILE A 6 -8.46 0.80 15.43
N ALA A 7 -9.05 0.64 16.61
CA ALA A 7 -8.57 -0.32 17.60
C ALA A 7 -8.64 -1.77 17.08
N ALA A 8 -9.71 -2.15 16.37
CA ALA A 8 -9.81 -3.44 15.72
C ALA A 8 -8.77 -3.64 14.60
N LEU A 9 -8.37 -2.57 13.90
CA LEU A 9 -7.28 -2.60 12.94
C LEU A 9 -5.94 -2.95 13.60
N PHE A 10 -5.68 -2.45 14.81
CA PHE A 10 -4.42 -2.67 15.53
C PHE A 10 -4.40 -3.93 16.40
N GLN A 11 -5.53 -4.60 16.62
CA GLN A 11 -5.57 -5.89 17.34
C GLN A 11 -5.04 -7.08 16.52
N MET A 12 -4.80 -6.92 15.21
CA MET A 12 -4.31 -7.98 14.32
C MET A 12 -2.88 -7.67 13.83
N GLN A 13 -1.90 -7.90 14.69
CA GLN A 13 -0.44 -7.80 14.44
C GLN A 13 0.00 -6.44 13.83
N PRO A 14 0.07 -5.39 14.63
CA PRO A 14 0.54 -4.07 14.21
C PRO A 14 1.99 -4.09 13.70
N GLU A 15 2.77 -5.12 14.06
CA GLU A 15 4.18 -5.25 13.72
C GLU A 15 4.45 -5.24 12.20
N ASN A 16 3.66 -5.97 11.43
CA ASN A 16 3.82 -5.97 9.97
C ASN A 16 3.40 -4.61 9.34
N ALA A 17 2.37 -3.95 9.90
CA ALA A 17 1.97 -2.63 9.45
C ALA A 17 3.02 -1.56 9.80
N ILE A 18 3.59 -1.63 10.99
CA ILE A 18 4.68 -0.77 11.44
C ILE A 18 5.93 -1.01 10.59
N ALA A 19 6.28 -2.27 10.32
CA ALA A 19 7.41 -2.62 9.45
C ALA A 19 7.22 -2.08 8.03
N TYR A 20 6.01 -2.13 7.48
CA TYR A 20 5.69 -1.53 6.19
C TYR A 20 5.95 -0.02 6.17
N LEU A 21 5.50 0.72 7.19
CA LEU A 21 5.75 2.16 7.29
C LEU A 21 7.24 2.48 7.47
N LYS A 22 7.95 1.72 8.31
CA LYS A 22 9.39 1.90 8.54
C LYS A 22 10.25 1.67 7.30
N GLN A 23 9.81 0.82 6.37
CA GLN A 23 10.52 0.57 5.13
C GLN A 23 10.36 1.66 4.08
N LYS A 24 9.36 2.54 4.21
CA LYS A 24 9.17 3.65 3.29
C LYS A 24 10.29 4.67 3.45
N ARG A 25 10.90 5.08 2.33
CA ARG A 25 11.87 6.16 2.29
C ARG A 25 11.14 7.47 2.08
N VAL A 26 11.44 8.47 2.88
CA VAL A 26 10.95 9.84 2.61
C VAL A 26 11.60 10.32 1.33
N THR A 27 10.81 10.79 0.39
CA THR A 27 11.25 11.24 -0.93
C THR A 27 10.49 12.51 -1.30
N GLU A 28 11.16 13.46 -1.90
CA GLU A 28 10.54 14.69 -2.41
C GLU A 28 9.60 14.36 -3.57
N SER A 29 8.49 15.10 -3.64
CA SER A 29 7.53 15.03 -4.73
C SER A 29 6.79 16.36 -4.80
N TRP A 30 6.71 16.94 -5.99
CA TRP A 30 5.93 18.16 -6.19
C TRP A 30 4.47 17.83 -6.50
N ASP A 31 4.23 16.90 -7.39
CA ASP A 31 2.91 16.44 -7.75
C ASP A 31 2.67 14.98 -7.32
N TRP A 32 1.41 14.60 -7.14
CA TRP A 32 1.07 13.23 -6.80
C TRP A 32 1.37 12.25 -7.95
N GLN A 33 1.41 12.77 -9.19
CA GLN A 33 1.74 12.00 -10.39
C GLN A 33 3.21 11.59 -10.46
N ASP A 34 4.09 12.20 -9.67
CA ASP A 34 5.51 11.86 -9.64
C ASP A 34 5.76 10.48 -9.01
N MET A 35 4.79 9.99 -8.25
CA MET A 35 4.89 8.75 -7.50
C MET A 35 3.64 7.90 -7.70
N LEU A 36 3.72 6.95 -8.62
CA LEU A 36 2.63 6.04 -8.94
C LEU A 36 2.95 4.60 -8.52
N ASP A 37 1.93 3.83 -8.25
CA ASP A 37 1.93 2.38 -8.09
C ASP A 37 3.06 1.84 -7.16
N ASP A 38 3.99 1.06 -7.67
CA ASP A 38 5.07 0.45 -6.87
C ASP A 38 6.03 1.47 -6.23
N ALA A 39 6.24 2.64 -6.89
CA ALA A 39 7.01 3.73 -6.30
C ALA A 39 6.33 4.25 -5.02
N HIS A 40 5.00 4.39 -5.04
CA HIS A 40 4.21 4.81 -3.89
C HIS A 40 4.23 3.78 -2.74
N VAL A 41 4.42 2.49 -3.03
CA VAL A 41 4.61 1.46 -1.98
C VAL A 41 5.92 1.65 -1.24
N SER A 42 6.98 2.04 -1.94
CA SER A 42 8.35 2.13 -1.40
C SER A 42 8.71 3.50 -0.84
N ALA A 43 8.02 4.55 -1.24
CA ALA A 43 8.27 5.92 -0.83
C ALA A 43 7.15 6.47 0.06
N PHE A 44 7.53 7.38 0.94
CA PHE A 44 6.62 8.26 1.66
C PHE A 44 6.81 9.66 1.09
N THR A 45 5.81 10.18 0.43
CA THR A 45 5.84 11.49 -0.22
C THR A 45 4.65 12.34 0.19
N ILE A 46 4.86 13.64 0.19
CA ILE A 46 3.82 14.63 0.42
C ILE A 46 3.87 15.60 -0.75
N ALA A 47 2.90 15.55 -1.65
CA ALA A 47 2.83 16.45 -2.79
C ALA A 47 2.91 17.92 -2.35
N LYS A 48 3.50 18.80 -3.17
CA LYS A 48 3.74 20.21 -2.84
C LYS A 48 4.57 20.42 -1.57
N SER A 49 5.47 19.48 -1.26
CA SER A 49 6.48 19.63 -0.22
C SER A 49 7.86 19.58 -0.87
N ALA A 50 8.44 20.75 -1.06
CA ALA A 50 9.84 20.90 -1.52
C ALA A 50 10.83 20.63 -0.37
N GLU A 51 10.35 20.43 0.84
CA GLU A 51 11.16 20.26 2.05
C GLU A 51 11.02 18.84 2.58
N MET A 52 12.11 18.08 2.50
CA MET A 52 12.20 16.71 3.01
C MET A 52 11.90 16.62 4.51
N ASP A 53 12.21 17.65 5.27
CA ASP A 53 12.02 17.68 6.72
C ASP A 53 10.54 17.73 7.11
N VAL A 54 9.67 18.42 6.34
CA VAL A 54 8.22 18.38 6.51
C VAL A 54 7.66 16.99 6.21
N ALA A 55 8.09 16.40 5.11
CA ALA A 55 7.67 15.04 4.75
C ALA A 55 8.15 14.02 5.81
N HIS A 56 9.35 14.21 6.35
CA HIS A 56 9.90 13.39 7.44
C HIS A 56 9.05 13.52 8.72
N ASP A 57 8.72 14.74 9.14
CA ASP A 57 7.91 14.95 10.35
C ASP A 57 6.52 14.33 10.23
N ILE A 58 5.88 14.48 9.07
CA ILE A 58 4.59 13.85 8.81
C ILE A 58 4.72 12.32 8.80
N HIS A 59 5.79 11.77 8.22
CA HIS A 59 6.06 10.33 8.24
C HIS A 59 6.22 9.81 9.68
N GLN A 60 7.02 10.49 10.51
CA GLN A 60 7.20 10.13 11.92
C GLN A 60 5.88 10.22 12.71
N ALA A 61 5.06 11.22 12.43
CA ALA A 61 3.74 11.34 13.06
C ALA A 61 2.80 10.19 12.66
N VAL A 62 2.80 9.78 11.37
CA VAL A 62 2.02 8.62 10.90
C VAL A 62 2.54 7.33 11.54
N LEU A 63 3.86 7.15 11.61
CA LEU A 63 4.47 6.00 12.26
C LEU A 63 4.11 5.92 13.74
N LYS A 64 4.23 7.05 14.49
CA LYS A 64 3.80 7.15 15.88
C LYS A 64 2.31 6.80 16.03
N ALA A 65 1.46 7.30 15.15
CA ALA A 65 0.03 6.98 15.18
C ALA A 65 -0.23 5.47 14.97
N ALA A 66 0.53 4.82 14.08
CA ALA A 66 0.46 3.37 13.89
C ALA A 66 0.95 2.61 15.13
N GLU A 67 2.05 3.02 15.76
CA GLU A 67 2.64 2.36 16.93
C GLU A 67 1.79 2.50 18.20
N THR A 68 1.14 3.66 18.37
CA THR A 68 0.44 4.00 19.63
C THR A 68 -1.08 4.01 19.52
N GLY A 69 -1.63 3.77 18.32
CA GLY A 69 -3.09 3.80 18.11
C GLY A 69 -3.71 5.20 18.23
N GLN A 70 -2.95 6.27 17.95
CA GLN A 70 -3.47 7.63 18.00
C GLN A 70 -4.66 7.82 17.09
N THR A 71 -5.67 8.56 17.56
CA THR A 71 -6.78 9.02 16.72
C THR A 71 -6.31 10.10 15.75
N PHE A 72 -7.12 10.40 14.72
CA PHE A 72 -6.81 11.52 13.83
C PHE A 72 -6.73 12.86 14.57
N ASP A 73 -7.55 13.06 15.61
CA ASP A 73 -7.53 14.30 16.37
C ASP A 73 -6.27 14.43 17.23
N ASP A 74 -5.77 13.35 17.80
CA ASP A 74 -4.47 13.31 18.49
C ASP A 74 -3.32 13.57 17.52
N PHE A 75 -3.31 12.86 16.38
CA PHE A 75 -2.31 13.07 15.32
C PHE A 75 -2.28 14.53 14.84
N LYS A 76 -3.45 15.12 14.56
CA LYS A 76 -3.54 16.52 14.13
C LYS A 76 -3.07 17.47 15.22
N ARG A 77 -3.51 17.29 16.48
CA ARG A 77 -3.12 18.13 17.62
C ARG A 77 -1.62 18.15 17.83
N ASP A 78 -0.97 16.98 17.73
CA ASP A 78 0.47 16.84 17.97
C ASP A 78 1.29 17.40 16.80
N LEU A 79 0.82 17.23 15.57
CA LEU A 79 1.57 17.58 14.35
C LEU A 79 1.40 19.05 13.93
N MET A 80 0.22 19.65 14.11
CA MET A 80 -0.06 21.01 13.64
C MET A 80 0.95 22.06 14.13
N PRO A 81 1.35 22.11 15.43
CA PRO A 81 2.34 23.09 15.89
C PRO A 81 3.72 22.95 15.20
N VAL A 82 4.10 21.73 14.81
CA VAL A 82 5.34 21.47 14.09
C VAL A 82 5.26 22.06 12.67
N LEU A 83 4.14 21.83 11.99
CA LEU A 83 3.90 22.34 10.64
C LEU A 83 3.76 23.85 10.60
N GLU A 84 3.11 24.45 11.62
CA GLU A 84 3.00 25.91 11.79
C GLU A 84 4.37 26.55 11.96
N LYS A 85 5.23 25.98 12.82
CA LYS A 85 6.60 26.47 13.02
C LYS A 85 7.45 26.42 11.73
N LYS A 86 7.18 25.43 10.85
CA LYS A 86 7.84 25.31 9.54
C LYS A 86 7.13 26.07 8.43
N GLY A 87 6.05 26.80 8.77
CA GLY A 87 5.30 27.54 7.77
C GLY A 87 4.48 26.68 6.79
N TRP A 88 4.37 25.37 7.00
CA TRP A 88 3.67 24.46 6.07
C TRP A 88 2.17 24.36 6.40
N VAL A 89 1.48 25.49 6.45
CA VAL A 89 0.05 25.60 6.76
C VAL A 89 -0.65 26.67 5.93
N GLY A 90 -1.93 26.47 5.66
CA GLY A 90 -2.77 27.45 4.98
C GLY A 90 -2.52 27.59 3.48
N ARG A 91 -2.85 28.73 2.91
CA ARG A 91 -2.57 29.09 1.53
C ARG A 91 -1.28 29.88 1.47
N GLN A 92 -0.37 29.45 0.61
CA GLN A 92 0.94 30.07 0.43
C GLN A 92 1.32 30.08 -1.03
N THR A 93 2.07 31.11 -1.41
CA THR A 93 2.75 31.15 -2.69
C THR A 93 4.14 30.57 -2.51
N VAL A 94 4.43 29.49 -3.23
CA VAL A 94 5.73 28.81 -3.16
C VAL A 94 6.25 28.57 -4.58
N PRO A 95 7.56 28.64 -4.79
CA PRO A 95 8.14 28.34 -6.10
C PRO A 95 7.98 26.85 -6.42
N ASN A 96 7.53 26.55 -7.63
CA ASN A 96 7.58 25.19 -8.16
C ASN A 96 9.05 24.83 -8.43
N PRO A 97 9.60 23.77 -7.83
CA PRO A 97 11.01 23.42 -8.00
C PRO A 97 11.38 23.00 -9.43
N GLU A 98 10.41 22.60 -10.25
CA GLU A 98 10.64 22.20 -11.64
C GLU A 98 10.62 23.40 -12.61
N THR A 99 9.72 24.37 -12.38
CA THR A 99 9.54 25.51 -13.30
C THR A 99 10.15 26.81 -12.77
N GLY A 100 10.39 26.91 -11.46
CA GLY A 100 10.76 28.17 -10.79
C GLY A 100 9.60 29.17 -10.66
N GLU A 101 8.42 28.87 -11.20
CA GLU A 101 7.25 29.75 -11.14
C GLU A 101 6.58 29.69 -9.77
N GLU A 102 6.12 30.84 -9.30
CA GLU A 102 5.34 30.92 -8.08
C GLU A 102 3.95 30.33 -8.26
N GLN A 103 3.59 29.37 -7.41
CA GLN A 103 2.28 28.73 -7.41
C GLN A 103 1.60 28.92 -6.05
N MET A 104 0.31 29.27 -6.08
CA MET A 104 -0.50 29.28 -4.87
C MET A 104 -0.90 27.85 -4.53
N VAL A 105 -0.44 27.36 -3.40
CA VAL A 105 -0.73 26.01 -2.89
C VAL A 105 -1.43 26.06 -1.55
N THR A 106 -2.20 25.03 -1.26
CA THR A 106 -2.86 24.85 0.05
C THR A 106 -2.15 23.75 0.80
N LEU A 107 -1.52 24.12 1.92
CA LEU A 107 -0.67 23.24 2.74
C LEU A 107 -1.37 22.94 4.07
N GLY A 108 -0.99 21.87 4.74
CA GLY A 108 -1.29 21.56 6.15
C GLY A 108 -2.76 21.66 6.60
N THR A 109 -3.73 21.61 5.68
CA THR A 109 -5.14 21.69 6.08
C THR A 109 -5.60 20.43 6.80
N PRO A 110 -6.59 20.50 7.71
CA PRO A 110 -7.16 19.34 8.36
C PRO A 110 -7.67 18.27 7.39
N HIS A 111 -8.26 18.68 6.25
CA HIS A 111 -8.70 17.76 5.20
C HIS A 111 -7.53 17.00 4.59
N ARG A 112 -6.44 17.70 4.26
CA ARG A 112 -5.24 17.10 3.68
C ARG A 112 -4.55 16.17 4.67
N LEU A 113 -4.37 16.61 5.91
CA LEU A 113 -3.80 15.78 6.98
C LEU A 113 -4.64 14.52 7.22
N LYS A 114 -5.98 14.63 7.16
CA LYS A 114 -6.86 13.47 7.26
C LYS A 114 -6.68 12.49 6.12
N THR A 115 -6.47 12.98 4.90
CA THR A 115 -6.18 12.12 3.74
C THR A 115 -4.86 11.39 3.92
N ILE A 116 -3.80 12.09 4.32
CA ILE A 116 -2.47 11.50 4.59
C ILE A 116 -2.59 10.43 5.68
N TYR A 117 -3.17 10.76 6.83
CA TYR A 117 -3.36 9.86 7.96
C TYR A 117 -4.13 8.60 7.55
N GLN A 118 -5.32 8.76 6.99
CA GLN A 118 -6.19 7.62 6.66
C GLN A 118 -5.62 6.73 5.56
N THR A 119 -5.03 7.32 4.52
CA THR A 119 -4.50 6.54 3.40
C THR A 119 -3.27 5.74 3.84
N ASN A 120 -2.33 6.35 4.55
CA ASN A 120 -1.12 5.64 4.97
C ASN A 120 -1.38 4.57 6.02
N LEU A 121 -2.24 4.82 7.01
CA LEU A 121 -2.61 3.81 7.99
C LEU A 121 -3.38 2.64 7.33
N GLN A 122 -4.31 2.93 6.42
CA GLN A 122 -5.03 1.89 5.68
C GLN A 122 -4.08 1.05 4.82
N SER A 123 -3.13 1.68 4.13
CA SER A 123 -2.11 0.97 3.34
C SER A 123 -1.25 0.07 4.21
N ALA A 124 -0.79 0.57 5.34
CA ALA A 124 0.02 -0.18 6.30
C ALA A 124 -0.74 -1.38 6.88
N TYR A 125 -1.97 -1.14 7.30
CA TYR A 125 -2.84 -2.20 7.80
C TYR A 125 -3.08 -3.28 6.76
N MET A 126 -3.42 -2.90 5.52
CA MET A 126 -3.68 -3.87 4.46
C MET A 126 -2.42 -4.62 4.04
N ALA A 127 -1.25 -3.97 4.08
CA ALA A 127 0.03 -4.65 3.83
C ALA A 127 0.34 -5.70 4.91
N GLY A 128 0.15 -5.37 6.19
CA GLY A 128 0.30 -6.33 7.29
C GLY A 128 -0.68 -7.50 7.17
N ARG A 129 -1.93 -7.19 6.88
CA ARG A 129 -2.98 -8.19 6.69
C ARG A 129 -2.72 -9.12 5.51
N TYR A 130 -2.17 -8.60 4.41
CA TYR A 130 -1.75 -9.43 3.28
C TYR A 130 -0.70 -10.48 3.69
N ALA A 131 0.28 -10.07 4.47
CA ALA A 131 1.34 -10.96 4.94
C ALA A 131 0.78 -12.16 5.73
N GLU A 132 -0.23 -11.91 6.59
CA GLU A 132 -0.86 -12.97 7.39
C GLU A 132 -1.80 -13.83 6.58
N MET A 133 -2.60 -13.22 5.72
CA MET A 133 -3.49 -13.96 4.84
C MET A 133 -2.72 -14.85 3.87
N SER A 134 -1.58 -14.38 3.35
CA SER A 134 -0.69 -15.16 2.49
C SER A 134 -0.04 -16.36 3.21
N ALA A 135 0.21 -16.23 4.51
CA ALA A 135 0.71 -17.34 5.34
C ALA A 135 -0.38 -18.35 5.73
N ALA A 136 -1.64 -18.04 5.51
CA ALA A 136 -2.78 -18.86 5.89
C ALA A 136 -3.53 -19.47 4.69
N THR A 137 -2.98 -19.42 3.49
CA THR A 137 -3.66 -19.86 2.24
C THR A 137 -3.98 -21.34 2.24
N ALA A 138 -3.19 -22.18 2.90
CA ALA A 138 -3.47 -23.61 3.04
C ALA A 138 -4.81 -23.89 3.73
N THR A 139 -5.18 -23.10 4.74
CA THR A 139 -6.44 -23.23 5.50
C THR A 139 -7.54 -22.28 5.01
N HIS A 140 -7.17 -21.15 4.44
CA HIS A 140 -8.05 -20.10 3.94
C HIS A 140 -7.76 -19.75 2.47
N PRO A 141 -8.03 -20.68 1.54
CA PRO A 141 -7.63 -20.55 0.14
C PRO A 141 -8.48 -19.59 -0.69
N TYR A 142 -9.46 -18.95 -0.10
CA TYR A 142 -10.35 -18.00 -0.77
C TYR A 142 -10.37 -16.67 -0.04
N TRP A 143 -10.41 -15.58 -0.81
CA TRP A 143 -10.45 -14.22 -0.27
C TRP A 143 -11.69 -13.50 -0.77
N GLN A 144 -12.31 -12.73 0.12
CA GLN A 144 -13.50 -11.94 -0.19
C GLN A 144 -13.23 -10.46 -0.07
N TYR A 145 -13.61 -9.69 -1.10
CA TYR A 145 -13.60 -8.24 -1.05
C TYR A 145 -14.73 -7.71 -0.17
N VAL A 146 -14.42 -6.82 0.76
CA VAL A 146 -15.38 -6.29 1.73
C VAL A 146 -15.28 -4.77 1.80
N THR A 147 -16.41 -4.08 1.56
CA THR A 147 -16.53 -2.64 1.79
C THR A 147 -17.19 -2.35 3.13
N VAL A 148 -17.06 -1.12 3.63
CA VAL A 148 -17.80 -0.65 4.82
C VAL A 148 -19.31 -0.54 4.53
N ASN A 149 -19.68 -0.48 3.26
CA ASN A 149 -21.05 -0.44 2.76
C ASN A 149 -21.91 0.72 3.32
N ASP A 150 -21.30 1.87 3.54
CA ASP A 150 -21.98 3.12 3.90
C ASP A 150 -22.14 4.05 2.69
N GLY A 151 -22.85 5.17 2.86
CA GLY A 151 -23.09 6.16 1.80
C GLY A 151 -21.83 6.87 1.27
N LYS A 152 -20.65 6.64 1.86
CA LYS A 152 -19.37 7.24 1.47
C LYS A 152 -18.48 6.30 0.64
N VAL A 153 -18.90 5.08 0.41
CA VAL A 153 -18.19 4.12 -0.44
C VAL A 153 -18.42 4.49 -1.91
N ARG A 154 -17.33 4.55 -2.69
CA ARG A 154 -17.40 4.77 -4.13
C ARG A 154 -18.16 3.64 -4.81
N GLU A 155 -18.96 3.96 -5.83
CA GLU A 155 -19.84 3.00 -6.50
C GLU A 155 -19.07 1.78 -7.04
N ALA A 156 -17.94 2.00 -7.71
CA ALA A 156 -17.10 0.91 -8.22
C ALA A 156 -16.61 -0.03 -7.09
N HIS A 157 -16.24 0.52 -5.92
CA HIS A 157 -15.83 -0.29 -4.77
C HIS A 157 -17.01 -1.04 -4.13
N ARG A 158 -18.21 -0.42 -4.12
CA ARG A 158 -19.42 -1.04 -3.60
C ARG A 158 -19.80 -2.28 -4.40
N LYS A 159 -19.69 -2.22 -5.72
CA LYS A 159 -19.96 -3.34 -6.63
C LYS A 159 -18.99 -4.52 -6.45
N LEU A 160 -17.80 -4.29 -5.92
CA LEU A 160 -16.86 -5.36 -5.57
C LEU A 160 -17.24 -6.06 -4.25
N HIS A 161 -18.15 -5.49 -3.45
CA HIS A 161 -18.51 -6.08 -2.16
C HIS A 161 -19.06 -7.48 -2.32
N GLY A 162 -18.51 -8.42 -1.57
CA GLY A 162 -18.93 -9.81 -1.59
C GLY A 162 -18.25 -10.69 -2.65
N GLN A 163 -17.54 -10.11 -3.62
CA GLN A 163 -16.79 -10.87 -4.63
C GLN A 163 -15.74 -11.77 -3.94
N VAL A 164 -15.67 -13.03 -4.35
CA VAL A 164 -14.78 -14.05 -3.78
C VAL A 164 -13.93 -14.65 -4.88
N PHE A 165 -12.62 -14.66 -4.71
CA PHE A 165 -11.66 -15.26 -5.62
C PHE A 165 -10.69 -16.16 -4.85
N ALA A 166 -9.98 -17.03 -5.56
CA ALA A 166 -8.88 -17.78 -4.97
C ALA A 166 -7.81 -16.83 -4.40
N ALA A 167 -7.12 -17.25 -3.36
CA ALA A 167 -6.12 -16.42 -2.68
C ALA A 167 -4.93 -16.07 -3.57
N ASP A 168 -4.63 -16.92 -4.54
CA ASP A 168 -3.57 -16.77 -5.56
C ASP A 168 -4.07 -16.16 -6.87
N ASP A 169 -5.33 -15.75 -6.95
CA ASP A 169 -5.89 -15.16 -8.17
C ASP A 169 -5.18 -13.83 -8.52
N PRO A 170 -4.78 -13.62 -9.79
CA PRO A 170 -4.13 -12.39 -10.24
C PRO A 170 -4.95 -11.11 -10.00
N VAL A 171 -6.26 -11.22 -9.79
CA VAL A 171 -7.12 -10.08 -9.45
C VAL A 171 -6.62 -9.33 -8.23
N TRP A 172 -5.98 -10.02 -7.28
CA TRP A 172 -5.43 -9.43 -6.08
C TRP A 172 -4.15 -8.61 -6.30
N ASP A 173 -3.53 -8.71 -7.47
CA ASP A 173 -2.35 -7.91 -7.79
C ASP A 173 -2.70 -6.43 -7.95
N THR A 174 -3.93 -6.14 -8.38
CA THR A 174 -4.41 -4.78 -8.59
C THR A 174 -5.59 -4.39 -7.68
N LEU A 175 -6.50 -5.31 -7.39
CA LEU A 175 -7.73 -5.01 -6.64
C LEU A 175 -7.63 -5.29 -5.13
N TYR A 176 -6.44 -5.53 -4.62
CA TYR A 176 -6.23 -5.61 -3.17
C TYR A 176 -6.20 -4.20 -2.56
N PRO A 177 -7.11 -3.85 -1.62
CA PRO A 177 -7.21 -2.48 -1.09
C PRO A 177 -5.91 -1.97 -0.41
N PRO A 178 -5.72 -0.64 -0.35
CA PRO A 178 -6.62 0.43 -0.78
C PRO A 178 -6.61 0.66 -2.29
N LEU A 179 -7.78 0.93 -2.89
CA LEU A 179 -7.92 1.18 -4.32
C LEU A 179 -7.97 2.68 -4.66
N ASP A 180 -7.84 3.56 -3.67
CA ASP A 180 -7.90 5.01 -3.82
C ASP A 180 -7.60 5.71 -2.49
N TYR A 181 -7.38 7.02 -2.51
CA TYR A 181 -7.25 7.85 -1.31
C TYR A 181 -8.45 7.66 -0.37
N ARG A 182 -8.16 7.50 0.93
CA ARG A 182 -9.17 7.32 1.98
C ARG A 182 -10.09 6.09 1.76
N CYS A 183 -9.64 5.12 0.97
CA CYS A 183 -10.33 3.85 0.81
C CYS A 183 -10.42 3.12 2.16
N ARG A 184 -11.60 2.56 2.48
CA ARG A 184 -11.87 1.81 3.73
C ARG A 184 -12.25 0.36 3.46
N CYS A 185 -12.01 -0.10 2.24
CA CYS A 185 -12.24 -1.49 1.87
C CYS A 185 -11.16 -2.39 2.47
N ARG A 186 -11.49 -3.66 2.61
CA ARG A 186 -10.58 -4.69 3.09
C ARG A 186 -10.86 -6.01 2.38
N VAL A 187 -9.95 -6.96 2.56
CA VAL A 187 -10.15 -8.35 2.15
C VAL A 187 -10.28 -9.22 3.40
N ARG A 188 -11.13 -10.22 3.39
CA ARG A 188 -11.18 -11.23 4.46
C ARG A 188 -10.92 -12.61 3.89
N PRO A 189 -10.12 -13.44 4.59
CA PRO A 189 -9.90 -14.82 4.22
C PRO A 189 -11.13 -15.67 4.54
N LEU A 190 -11.41 -16.66 3.71
CA LEU A 190 -12.48 -17.63 3.90
C LEU A 190 -11.88 -19.04 3.92
N SER A 191 -12.36 -19.86 4.86
CA SER A 191 -12.03 -21.28 4.90
C SER A 191 -12.54 -21.99 3.64
N ARG A 192 -11.97 -23.17 3.34
CA ARG A 192 -12.37 -23.99 2.20
C ARG A 192 -13.90 -24.24 2.19
N SER A 193 -14.49 -24.57 3.33
CA SER A 193 -15.92 -24.85 3.43
C SER A 193 -16.81 -23.65 3.16
N ARG A 194 -16.37 -22.44 3.56
CA ARG A 194 -17.14 -21.20 3.34
C ARG A 194 -16.93 -20.60 1.96
N GLY A 195 -15.71 -20.69 1.44
CA GLY A 195 -15.34 -20.04 0.19
C GLY A 195 -15.71 -20.85 -1.04
N ALA A 196 -15.69 -22.19 -0.96
CA ALA A 196 -15.94 -23.07 -2.12
C ALA A 196 -17.30 -22.84 -2.81
N ALA A 197 -18.31 -22.49 -2.03
CA ALA A 197 -19.65 -22.18 -2.58
C ALA A 197 -19.79 -20.76 -3.12
N LEU A 198 -18.83 -19.88 -2.87
CA LEU A 198 -18.89 -18.45 -3.19
C LEU A 198 -17.83 -18.03 -4.22
N VAL A 199 -16.79 -18.85 -4.41
CA VAL A 199 -15.67 -18.53 -5.29
C VAL A 199 -16.14 -18.39 -6.74
N GLN A 200 -15.69 -17.32 -7.37
CA GLN A 200 -15.97 -17.03 -8.77
C GLN A 200 -14.78 -17.43 -9.64
N PRO A 201 -15.01 -17.71 -10.92
CA PRO A 201 -13.93 -17.85 -11.90
C PRO A 201 -13.05 -16.60 -11.91
N SER A 202 -11.74 -16.80 -12.16
CA SER A 202 -10.81 -15.68 -12.33
C SER A 202 -11.31 -14.76 -13.44
N PRO A 203 -11.49 -13.46 -13.19
CA PRO A 203 -11.95 -12.56 -14.23
C PRO A 203 -10.85 -12.28 -15.24
N ARG A 204 -11.24 -11.99 -16.48
CA ARG A 204 -10.30 -11.48 -17.48
C ARG A 204 -9.91 -10.06 -17.09
N LEU A 205 -8.65 -9.86 -16.73
CA LEU A 205 -8.09 -8.55 -16.45
C LEU A 205 -7.87 -7.78 -17.75
N GLU A 206 -8.20 -6.50 -17.71
CA GLU A 206 -8.01 -5.52 -18.80
C GLU A 206 -7.22 -4.33 -18.25
N SER A 207 -6.38 -3.75 -19.09
CA SER A 207 -5.66 -2.51 -18.75
C SER A 207 -6.15 -1.38 -19.64
N ILE A 208 -6.41 -0.23 -19.02
CA ILE A 208 -6.73 1.01 -19.73
C ILE A 208 -5.70 2.07 -19.37
N ILE A 209 -5.39 2.93 -20.30
CA ILE A 209 -4.57 4.13 -20.07
C ILE A 209 -5.53 5.29 -19.80
N VAL A 210 -5.25 6.03 -18.74
CA VAL A 210 -6.03 7.22 -18.35
C VAL A 210 -5.12 8.43 -18.30
N ASP A 211 -5.64 9.54 -18.77
CA ASP A 211 -5.00 10.85 -18.60
C ASP A 211 -5.04 11.23 -17.10
N ILE A 212 -3.89 11.63 -16.57
CA ILE A 212 -3.71 12.08 -15.19
C ILE A 212 -3.22 13.53 -15.11
N GLY A 213 -3.32 14.27 -16.21
CA GLY A 213 -2.95 15.68 -16.32
C GLY A 213 -1.66 15.91 -17.07
N THR A 214 -1.18 17.12 -17.00
CA THR A 214 -0.01 17.60 -17.75
C THR A 214 1.11 17.97 -16.78
N ASN A 215 2.34 17.67 -17.14
CA ASN A 215 3.51 18.17 -16.41
C ASN A 215 3.58 19.70 -16.58
N PRO A 216 3.47 20.49 -15.51
CA PRO A 216 3.47 21.95 -15.63
C PRO A 216 4.81 22.53 -16.09
N ALA A 217 5.92 21.80 -15.90
CA ALA A 217 7.25 22.26 -16.30
C ALA A 217 7.52 22.03 -17.79
N THR A 218 7.10 20.86 -18.33
CA THR A 218 7.44 20.46 -19.70
C THR A 218 6.27 20.59 -20.67
N GLY A 219 5.04 20.70 -20.18
CA GLY A 219 3.82 20.67 -20.99
C GLY A 219 3.46 19.25 -21.50
N GLU A 220 4.18 18.22 -21.10
CA GLU A 220 3.93 16.84 -21.51
C GLU A 220 2.70 16.28 -20.82
N GLU A 221 1.85 15.60 -21.57
CA GLU A 221 0.71 14.85 -21.03
C GLU A 221 1.21 13.66 -20.20
N ARG A 222 0.60 13.45 -19.03
CA ARG A 222 0.93 12.35 -18.12
C ARG A 222 -0.18 11.32 -18.16
N TYR A 223 0.20 10.07 -18.25
CA TYR A 223 -0.72 8.94 -18.33
C TYR A 223 -0.42 7.91 -17.26
N ALA A 224 -1.45 7.24 -16.78
CA ALA A 224 -1.32 6.09 -15.88
C ALA A 224 -2.10 4.89 -16.39
N GLN A 225 -1.59 3.71 -16.13
CA GLN A 225 -2.29 2.47 -16.38
C GLN A 225 -3.21 2.16 -15.21
N ARG A 226 -4.42 1.70 -15.51
CA ARG A 226 -5.35 1.12 -14.53
C ARG A 226 -5.73 -0.27 -14.99
N THR A 227 -5.49 -1.28 -14.17
CA THR A 227 -5.82 -2.68 -14.46
C THR A 227 -6.97 -3.14 -13.59
N GLY A 228 -7.93 -3.79 -14.19
CA GLY A 228 -9.13 -4.28 -13.51
C GLY A 228 -9.92 -5.21 -14.41
N PHE A 229 -11.18 -5.41 -14.12
CA PHE A 229 -12.09 -6.23 -14.92
C PHE A 229 -13.49 -5.62 -15.03
N ARG A 230 -14.27 -6.08 -16.00
CA ARG A 230 -15.65 -5.66 -16.15
C ARG A 230 -16.57 -6.55 -15.34
N LEU A 231 -17.40 -5.90 -14.54
CA LEU A 231 -18.50 -6.54 -13.84
C LEU A 231 -19.62 -6.89 -14.83
N THR A 232 -20.58 -7.70 -14.40
CA THR A 232 -21.72 -8.15 -15.23
C THR A 232 -22.59 -7.02 -15.78
N ASP A 233 -22.60 -5.87 -15.11
CA ASP A 233 -23.31 -4.67 -15.55
C ASP A 233 -22.46 -3.74 -16.47
N GLY A 234 -21.27 -4.20 -16.90
CA GLY A 234 -20.34 -3.45 -17.72
C GLY A 234 -19.45 -2.46 -16.98
N THR A 235 -19.63 -2.26 -15.68
CA THR A 235 -18.78 -1.35 -14.87
C THR A 235 -17.35 -1.86 -14.84
N PHE A 236 -16.39 -0.98 -15.15
CA PHE A 236 -14.97 -1.29 -15.03
C PHE A 236 -14.51 -1.11 -13.58
N ALA A 237 -14.29 -2.23 -12.91
CA ALA A 237 -13.78 -2.29 -11.55
C ALA A 237 -12.25 -2.28 -11.57
N ALA A 238 -11.66 -1.14 -11.27
CA ALA A 238 -10.22 -0.92 -11.23
C ALA A 238 -9.85 0.09 -10.14
N PRO A 239 -8.63 0.04 -9.58
CA PRO A 239 -8.14 1.08 -8.70
C PRO A 239 -8.00 2.41 -9.43
N SER A 240 -7.98 3.50 -8.68
CA SER A 240 -7.59 4.82 -9.20
C SER A 240 -6.11 4.83 -9.57
N ALA A 241 -5.71 5.76 -10.44
CA ALA A 241 -4.31 5.97 -10.79
C ALA A 241 -3.45 6.16 -9.52
N GLY A 242 -2.29 5.52 -9.49
CA GLY A 242 -1.41 5.49 -8.31
C GLY A 242 -1.76 4.43 -7.25
N PHE A 243 -2.80 3.62 -7.48
CA PHE A 243 -3.18 2.51 -6.59
C PHE A 243 -3.23 1.16 -7.33
N ASN A 244 -2.60 1.06 -8.49
CA ASN A 244 -2.63 -0.12 -9.35
C ASN A 244 -1.65 -1.23 -8.92
N ALA A 245 -1.24 -1.26 -7.67
CA ALA A 245 -0.33 -2.25 -7.10
C ALA A 245 -0.84 -2.78 -5.76
N ASN A 246 -0.66 -4.07 -5.54
CA ASN A 246 -0.91 -4.68 -4.23
C ASN A 246 0.22 -4.33 -3.27
N GLN A 247 -0.04 -3.39 -2.38
CA GLN A 247 0.95 -2.87 -1.44
C GLN A 247 1.53 -3.94 -0.51
N GLY A 248 0.72 -4.92 -0.12
CA GLY A 248 1.17 -6.03 0.73
C GLY A 248 2.06 -7.02 -0.01
N LYS A 249 1.72 -7.36 -1.25
CA LYS A 249 2.55 -8.23 -2.11
C LYS A 249 3.90 -7.59 -2.39
N THR A 250 3.90 -6.34 -2.84
CA THR A 250 5.13 -5.57 -3.11
C THR A 250 5.99 -5.42 -1.87
N PHE A 251 5.38 -5.15 -0.70
CA PHE A 251 6.10 -5.09 0.57
C PHE A 251 6.80 -6.42 0.92
N LEU A 252 6.10 -7.55 0.80
CA LEU A 252 6.69 -8.86 1.08
C LEU A 252 7.79 -9.22 0.09
N GLN A 253 7.58 -8.98 -1.20
CA GLN A 253 8.58 -9.21 -2.24
C GLN A 253 9.85 -8.38 -1.99
N ARG A 254 9.68 -7.12 -1.64
CA ARG A 254 10.81 -6.24 -1.28
C ARG A 254 11.53 -6.73 -0.03
N THR A 255 10.79 -7.12 1.02
CA THR A 255 11.38 -7.65 2.25
C THR A 255 12.16 -8.93 1.98
N ALA A 256 11.60 -9.84 1.22
CA ALA A 256 12.26 -11.08 0.82
C ALA A 256 13.52 -10.82 -0.01
N ARG A 257 13.44 -9.92 -0.99
CA ARG A 257 14.59 -9.50 -1.80
C ARG A 257 15.71 -8.94 -0.95
N MET A 258 15.42 -8.01 -0.04
CA MET A 258 16.43 -7.44 0.87
C MET A 258 17.07 -8.49 1.78
N ALA A 259 16.29 -9.48 2.23
CA ALA A 259 16.82 -10.58 3.03
C ALA A 259 17.77 -11.47 2.21
N ILE A 260 17.43 -11.76 0.95
CA ILE A 260 18.30 -12.51 0.03
C ILE A 260 19.58 -11.73 -0.27
N GLU A 261 19.50 -10.45 -0.61
CA GLU A 261 20.67 -9.59 -0.87
C GLU A 261 21.63 -9.55 0.33
N LYS A 262 21.08 -9.42 1.54
CA LYS A 262 21.89 -9.51 2.77
C LYS A 262 22.54 -10.88 2.96
N ALA A 263 21.80 -11.96 2.68
CA ALA A 263 22.32 -13.31 2.79
C ALA A 263 23.44 -13.57 1.77
N GLN A 264 23.31 -13.05 0.54
CA GLN A 264 24.36 -13.11 -0.50
C GLN A 264 25.66 -12.39 -0.10
N ALA A 265 25.54 -11.31 0.67
CA ALA A 265 26.67 -10.56 1.22
C ALA A 265 27.24 -11.13 2.54
N THR A 266 26.68 -12.24 3.04
CA THR A 266 27.03 -12.85 4.34
C THR A 266 27.79 -14.17 4.11
N PRO A 267 28.75 -14.56 4.98
CA PRO A 267 29.42 -15.85 4.88
C PRO A 267 28.41 -17.01 4.77
N PRO A 268 28.66 -18.02 3.90
CA PRO A 268 27.66 -19.04 3.53
C PRO A 268 27.04 -19.78 4.72
N GLU A 269 27.81 -20.08 5.76
CA GLU A 269 27.29 -20.83 6.91
C GLU A 269 26.28 -20.03 7.75
N LEU A 270 26.49 -18.72 7.87
CA LEU A 270 25.53 -17.83 8.53
C LEU A 270 24.32 -17.56 7.65
N ALA A 271 24.54 -17.38 6.33
CA ALA A 271 23.48 -17.21 5.34
C ALA A 271 22.53 -18.41 5.32
N LYS A 272 23.05 -19.65 5.33
CA LYS A 272 22.25 -20.89 5.38
C LYS A 272 21.29 -20.89 6.55
N THR A 273 21.74 -20.55 7.73
CA THR A 273 20.90 -20.54 8.94
C THR A 273 19.78 -19.50 8.80
N ALA A 274 20.10 -18.26 8.42
CA ALA A 274 19.13 -17.18 8.26
C ALA A 274 18.09 -17.48 7.16
N VAL A 275 18.55 -17.97 6.01
CA VAL A 275 17.67 -18.34 4.89
C VAL A 275 16.79 -19.52 5.25
N LYS A 276 17.31 -20.54 5.95
CA LYS A 276 16.52 -21.68 6.42
C LYS A 276 15.38 -21.24 7.35
N GLU A 277 15.63 -20.32 8.26
CA GLU A 277 14.58 -19.76 9.13
C GLU A 277 13.54 -18.92 8.33
N MET A 278 13.99 -18.10 7.40
CA MET A 278 13.10 -17.34 6.51
C MET A 278 12.20 -18.28 5.71
N MET A 279 12.74 -19.37 5.17
CA MET A 279 11.99 -20.33 4.34
C MET A 279 10.98 -21.17 5.13
N LYS A 280 11.01 -21.18 6.45
CA LYS A 280 9.93 -21.77 7.27
C LYS A 280 8.63 -20.98 7.16
N GLN A 281 8.70 -19.70 6.85
CA GLN A 281 7.54 -18.82 6.76
C GLN A 281 6.97 -18.82 5.33
N GLU A 282 5.75 -19.32 5.16
CA GLU A 282 5.07 -19.44 3.87
C GLU A 282 4.98 -18.09 3.12
N LYS A 283 4.71 -17.00 3.85
CA LYS A 283 4.65 -15.64 3.28
C LYS A 283 5.92 -15.25 2.49
N PHE A 284 7.10 -15.68 2.96
CA PHE A 284 8.36 -15.40 2.27
C PHE A 284 8.59 -16.35 1.09
N ARG A 285 8.24 -17.64 1.24
CA ARG A 285 8.33 -18.57 0.10
C ARG A 285 7.50 -18.08 -1.08
N ASN A 286 6.28 -17.62 -0.82
CA ASN A 286 5.35 -17.10 -1.85
C ASN A 286 5.77 -15.72 -2.41
N ALA A 287 6.68 -15.02 -1.74
CA ALA A 287 7.16 -13.71 -2.17
C ALA A 287 8.44 -13.77 -3.03
N LEU A 288 9.15 -14.91 -3.05
CA LEU A 288 10.38 -15.07 -3.79
C LEU A 288 10.14 -15.32 -5.29
N THR A 289 10.99 -14.73 -6.12
CA THR A 289 11.04 -15.03 -7.55
C THR A 289 11.66 -16.41 -7.80
N LEU A 290 11.44 -16.97 -8.99
CA LEU A 290 12.05 -18.25 -9.39
C LEU A 290 13.58 -18.22 -9.29
N ALA A 291 14.22 -17.12 -9.69
CA ALA A 291 15.66 -16.95 -9.59
C ALA A 291 16.15 -16.97 -8.12
N GLN A 292 15.42 -16.31 -7.23
CA GLN A 292 15.71 -16.33 -5.80
C GLN A 292 15.51 -17.71 -5.17
N LEU A 293 14.46 -18.42 -5.57
CA LEU A 293 14.21 -19.80 -5.12
C LEU A 293 15.33 -20.75 -5.57
N LYS A 294 15.82 -20.63 -6.81
CA LYS A 294 16.98 -21.41 -7.30
C LYS A 294 18.22 -21.12 -6.46
N TRP A 295 18.54 -19.85 -6.23
CA TRP A 295 19.68 -19.49 -5.38
C TRP A 295 19.53 -20.05 -3.96
N VAL A 296 18.34 -19.99 -3.35
CA VAL A 296 18.04 -20.58 -2.03
C VAL A 296 18.27 -22.10 -2.04
N ALA A 297 17.79 -22.80 -3.08
CA ALA A 297 17.99 -24.24 -3.22
C ALA A 297 19.48 -24.61 -3.29
N GLU A 298 20.25 -23.89 -4.10
CA GLU A 298 21.72 -24.05 -4.18
C GLU A 298 22.40 -23.82 -2.83
N LEU A 299 22.08 -22.70 -2.16
CA LEU A 299 22.65 -22.36 -0.85
C LEU A 299 22.38 -23.46 0.19
N LEU A 300 21.16 -24.01 0.20
CA LEU A 300 20.72 -25.02 1.17
C LEU A 300 21.10 -26.46 0.77
N GLY A 301 21.67 -26.66 -0.41
CA GLY A 301 22.01 -27.98 -0.93
C GLY A 301 20.79 -28.83 -1.25
N LEU A 302 19.66 -28.21 -1.57
CA LEU A 302 18.44 -28.89 -2.03
C LEU A 302 18.61 -29.24 -3.52
N ARG A 303 18.43 -30.50 -3.87
CA ARG A 303 18.43 -30.93 -5.28
C ARG A 303 17.15 -30.42 -5.96
N GLU A 304 17.28 -29.99 -7.22
CA GLU A 304 16.15 -29.63 -8.08
C GLU A 304 15.11 -30.74 -8.17
#